data_121b6a92304517add5478b0f81e330f9
#
_entry.id   121b6a92304517add5478b0f81e330f9
#
_cell.length_a   1.000
_cell.length_b   1.000
_cell.length_c   1.000
_cell.angle_alpha   90.00
_cell.angle_beta   90.00
_cell.angle_gamma   90.00
#
_symmetry.space_group_name_H-M   'P 1'
#
loop_
_entity.id
_entity.type
_entity.pdbx_description
1 polymer ?
#
loop_
_entity_poly.entity_id
_entity_poly.type
_entity_poly.pdbx_seq_one_letter_code
_entity_poly.pdbx_strand_id
1 'polypeptide(L)'
;MDNNNNATLTQFYDQLVIDFDEGNGVMWCYMNPHPRPCFTPQLLNDLNRFLQVVRNKITSDIHLTSYSKLRYIVFGSVKPGVFSLGGDIRLFLDCINASDKRRLSEYMRISIEVMYSIYSNMNVPLTTLSMIRGNALGAGFEGALSCDYIVAERTVQLGFPEVLFNMFPGMGAYSFLARRLDPARVEKMILSGRIYSAEELYEMGLVDVLSENGKCREDVISFIRKLDKTSNTRKAVLKIRNKINPVTFEEMLDIGEIWVDAAMSLSSKELKVMERLVKSQDRLAKSMVSTLEERVNASA
;
A
#
# COMPACT_ATOMS: atom_id res chain seq x y z
N MET A 1 -8.18 27.06 -14.27
CA MET A 1 -7.45 26.36 -15.36
C MET A 1 -6.89 24.99 -14.91
N ASP A 2 -7.17 24.57 -13.67
CA ASP A 2 -6.45 23.42 -13.03
C ASP A 2 -7.13 22.04 -13.18
N ASN A 3 -8.40 22.00 -13.60
CA ASN A 3 -9.12 20.74 -13.74
C ASN A 3 -8.69 19.87 -14.96
N ASN A 4 -8.08 20.46 -15.97
CA ASN A 4 -7.69 19.73 -17.19
C ASN A 4 -6.42 18.87 -17.02
N ASN A 5 -5.47 19.28 -16.17
CA ASN A 5 -4.23 18.53 -15.98
C ASN A 5 -4.44 17.23 -15.15
N ASN A 6 -5.35 17.25 -14.18
CA ASN A 6 -5.64 16.10 -13.32
C ASN A 6 -6.42 15.00 -14.07
N ALA A 7 -7.39 15.39 -14.91
CA ALA A 7 -8.11 14.45 -15.77
C ALA A 7 -7.17 13.69 -16.72
N THR A 8 -6.13 14.39 -17.22
CA THR A 8 -5.14 13.82 -18.15
C THR A 8 -4.26 12.76 -17.48
N LEU A 9 -3.88 12.92 -16.20
CA LEU A 9 -3.04 11.95 -15.49
C LEU A 9 -3.81 10.66 -15.14
N THR A 10 -5.06 10.76 -14.76
CA THR A 10 -5.91 9.60 -14.44
C THR A 10 -6.20 8.72 -15.66
N GLN A 11 -6.28 9.31 -16.86
CA GLN A 11 -6.56 8.58 -18.11
C GLN A 11 -5.47 7.57 -18.50
N PHE A 12 -4.29 7.63 -17.88
CA PHE A 12 -3.17 6.72 -18.19
C PHE A 12 -3.18 5.43 -17.38
N TYR A 13 -4.05 5.32 -16.35
CA TYR A 13 -4.08 4.18 -15.44
C TYR A 13 -5.48 3.60 -15.34
N ASP A 14 -5.56 2.27 -15.36
CA ASP A 14 -6.83 1.56 -15.24
C ASP A 14 -7.30 1.48 -13.77
N GLN A 15 -6.36 1.26 -12.85
CA GLN A 15 -6.66 1.03 -11.43
C GLN A 15 -6.09 2.12 -10.49
N LEU A 16 -5.77 3.29 -11.02
CA LEU A 16 -5.38 4.45 -10.20
C LEU A 16 -6.19 5.69 -10.57
N VAL A 17 -6.47 6.49 -9.56
CA VAL A 17 -7.00 7.86 -9.69
C VAL A 17 -5.95 8.80 -9.12
N ILE A 18 -5.43 9.70 -9.96
CA ILE A 18 -4.35 10.62 -9.59
C ILE A 18 -4.90 12.05 -9.53
N ASP A 19 -4.62 12.73 -8.42
CA ASP A 19 -4.98 14.14 -8.20
C ASP A 19 -3.74 14.89 -7.70
N PHE A 20 -3.38 15.99 -8.36
CA PHE A 20 -2.23 16.80 -7.98
C PHE A 20 -2.67 18.13 -7.36
N ASP A 21 -2.47 18.23 -6.05
CA ASP A 21 -2.62 19.46 -5.27
C ASP A 21 -1.31 20.26 -5.32
N GLU A 22 -1.19 21.09 -6.35
CA GLU A 22 0.00 21.92 -6.55
C GLU A 22 0.23 22.90 -5.40
N GLY A 23 -0.85 23.41 -4.78
CA GLY A 23 -0.78 24.37 -3.67
C GLY A 23 -0.10 23.81 -2.43
N ASN A 24 -0.34 22.53 -2.11
CA ASN A 24 0.30 21.83 -1.01
C ASN A 24 1.50 20.98 -1.45
N GLY A 25 1.77 20.85 -2.76
CA GLY A 25 2.83 20.01 -3.31
C GLY A 25 2.60 18.52 -3.06
N VAL A 26 1.35 18.08 -3.17
CA VAL A 26 0.91 16.72 -2.84
C VAL A 26 0.34 16.03 -4.08
N MET A 27 0.89 14.87 -4.41
CA MET A 27 0.29 13.95 -5.37
C MET A 27 -0.53 12.92 -4.61
N TRP A 28 -1.84 12.95 -4.79
CA TRP A 28 -2.77 11.95 -4.27
C TRP A 28 -2.86 10.81 -5.26
N CYS A 29 -2.49 9.62 -4.84
CA CYS A 29 -2.57 8.38 -5.62
C CYS A 29 -3.58 7.45 -4.97
N TYR A 30 -4.79 7.41 -5.51
CA TYR A 30 -5.86 6.56 -5.01
C TYR A 30 -5.93 5.27 -5.80
N MET A 31 -5.77 4.14 -5.12
CA MET A 31 -5.99 2.82 -5.67
C MET A 31 -7.48 2.59 -5.96
N ASN A 32 -7.78 2.06 -7.14
CA ASN A 32 -9.12 1.68 -7.58
C ASN A 32 -9.14 0.25 -8.14
N PRO A 33 -8.65 -0.75 -7.39
CA PRO A 33 -8.57 -2.11 -7.90
C PRO A 33 -9.94 -2.71 -8.22
N HIS A 34 -9.99 -3.51 -9.28
CA HIS A 34 -11.14 -4.31 -9.65
C HIS A 34 -10.67 -5.63 -10.30
N PRO A 35 -11.43 -6.72 -10.22
CA PRO A 35 -12.76 -6.84 -9.61
C PRO A 35 -12.77 -6.89 -8.07
N ARG A 36 -11.65 -7.10 -7.41
CA ARG A 36 -11.51 -7.18 -5.95
C ARG A 36 -10.63 -6.05 -5.40
N PRO A 37 -10.88 -5.57 -4.18
CA PRO A 37 -10.08 -4.52 -3.55
C PRO A 37 -8.76 -5.08 -2.97
N CYS A 38 -7.90 -5.62 -3.85
CA CYS A 38 -6.60 -6.21 -3.52
C CYS A 38 -5.52 -5.76 -4.52
N PHE A 39 -4.26 -6.11 -4.29
CA PHE A 39 -3.17 -5.85 -5.22
C PHE A 39 -3.25 -6.80 -6.42
N THR A 40 -4.10 -6.44 -7.41
CA THR A 40 -4.18 -7.16 -8.68
C THR A 40 -2.91 -6.95 -9.49
N PRO A 41 -2.56 -7.85 -10.44
CA PRO A 41 -1.45 -7.61 -11.36
C PRO A 41 -1.55 -6.27 -12.10
N GLN A 42 -2.77 -5.86 -12.48
CA GLN A 42 -3.02 -4.59 -13.16
C GLN A 42 -2.72 -3.40 -12.23
N LEU A 43 -3.19 -3.44 -10.96
CA LEU A 43 -2.88 -2.38 -9.99
C LEU A 43 -1.37 -2.27 -9.75
N LEU A 44 -0.66 -3.40 -9.62
CA LEU A 44 0.79 -3.41 -9.43
C LEU A 44 1.53 -2.82 -10.63
N ASN A 45 1.10 -3.15 -11.87
CA ASN A 45 1.65 -2.57 -13.09
C ASN A 45 1.40 -1.05 -13.15
N ASP A 46 0.19 -0.61 -12.82
CA ASP A 46 -0.17 0.81 -12.80
C ASP A 46 0.64 1.57 -11.75
N LEU A 47 0.79 1.02 -10.53
CA LEU A 47 1.63 1.61 -9.47
C LEU A 47 3.10 1.68 -9.90
N ASN A 48 3.65 0.61 -10.45
CA ASN A 48 5.04 0.60 -10.91
C ASN A 48 5.27 1.67 -11.99
N ARG A 49 4.38 1.73 -12.98
CA ARG A 49 4.41 2.76 -14.03
C ARG A 49 4.28 4.17 -13.46
N PHE A 50 3.36 4.39 -12.52
CA PHE A 50 3.17 5.68 -11.86
C PHE A 50 4.46 6.13 -11.15
N LEU A 51 5.06 5.26 -10.34
CA LEU A 51 6.29 5.54 -9.60
C LEU A 51 7.46 5.86 -10.54
N GLN A 52 7.59 5.12 -11.66
CA GLN A 52 8.60 5.38 -12.69
C GLN A 52 8.40 6.74 -13.37
N VAL A 53 7.16 7.09 -13.71
CA VAL A 53 6.82 8.40 -14.31
C VAL A 53 7.17 9.53 -13.34
N VAL A 54 6.79 9.42 -12.08
CA VAL A 54 7.12 10.44 -11.05
C VAL A 54 8.63 10.57 -10.89
N ARG A 55 9.34 9.45 -10.74
CA ARG A 55 10.81 9.45 -10.64
C ARG A 55 11.44 10.16 -11.83
N ASN A 56 11.09 9.76 -13.06
CA ASN A 56 11.66 10.32 -14.27
C ASN A 56 11.39 11.83 -14.40
N LYS A 57 10.18 12.28 -14.06
CA LYS A 57 9.83 13.71 -14.08
C LYS A 57 10.65 14.54 -13.09
N ILE A 58 10.97 14.00 -11.91
CA ILE A 58 11.78 14.70 -10.90
C ILE A 58 13.26 14.69 -11.28
N THR A 59 13.76 13.62 -11.92
CA THR A 59 15.18 13.49 -12.26
C THR A 59 15.55 14.20 -13.57
N SER A 60 14.62 14.33 -14.53
CA SER A 60 14.93 14.82 -15.87
C SER A 60 14.96 16.34 -16.02
N ASP A 61 14.30 17.14 -15.20
CA ASP A 61 14.49 18.61 -15.11
C ASP A 61 13.52 19.24 -14.09
N ILE A 62 14.00 19.53 -12.91
CA ILE A 62 13.19 20.03 -11.78
C ILE A 62 12.62 21.43 -12.07
N HIS A 63 13.26 22.21 -12.97
CA HIS A 63 12.92 23.63 -13.16
C HIS A 63 11.86 23.91 -14.25
N LEU A 64 11.57 22.93 -15.10
CA LEU A 64 10.69 23.13 -16.27
C LEU A 64 9.39 22.31 -16.25
N THR A 65 9.11 21.54 -15.20
CA THR A 65 7.93 20.68 -15.15
C THR A 65 6.90 21.16 -14.13
N SER A 66 5.61 20.85 -14.37
CA SER A 66 4.52 21.02 -13.40
C SER A 66 4.75 20.30 -12.06
N TYR A 67 5.74 19.40 -11.99
CA TYR A 67 6.12 18.66 -10.79
C TYR A 67 7.22 19.33 -9.94
N SER A 68 7.69 20.54 -10.30
CA SER A 68 8.71 21.27 -9.53
C SER A 68 8.34 21.53 -8.07
N LYS A 69 7.04 21.58 -7.77
CA LYS A 69 6.51 21.75 -6.41
C LYS A 69 6.19 20.44 -5.69
N LEU A 70 6.29 19.30 -6.36
CA LEU A 70 5.96 18.01 -5.76
C LEU A 70 6.94 17.64 -4.64
N ARG A 71 6.41 17.39 -3.44
CA ARG A 71 7.17 17.05 -2.23
C ARG A 71 6.64 15.80 -1.55
N TYR A 72 5.36 15.49 -1.75
CA TYR A 72 4.66 14.42 -1.07
C TYR A 72 3.86 13.57 -2.05
N ILE A 73 3.87 12.25 -1.83
CA ILE A 73 2.91 11.34 -2.45
C ILE A 73 2.08 10.73 -1.34
N VAL A 74 0.76 10.77 -1.48
CA VAL A 74 -0.18 10.18 -0.54
C VAL A 74 -0.92 9.04 -1.23
N PHE A 75 -0.71 7.82 -0.76
CA PHE A 75 -1.41 6.64 -1.22
C PHE A 75 -2.70 6.44 -0.41
N GLY A 76 -3.81 6.30 -1.12
CA GLY A 76 -5.14 6.06 -0.55
C GLY A 76 -5.92 5.04 -1.36
N SER A 77 -7.20 4.87 -1.06
CA SER A 77 -8.11 4.01 -1.82
C SER A 77 -9.43 4.75 -2.05
N VAL A 78 -10.03 4.54 -3.24
CA VAL A 78 -11.41 4.99 -3.53
C VAL A 78 -12.45 3.99 -3.04
N LYS A 79 -12.03 2.76 -2.66
CA LYS A 79 -12.96 1.71 -2.21
C LYS A 79 -13.49 2.02 -0.82
N PRO A 80 -14.83 2.12 -0.65
CA PRO A 80 -15.42 2.43 0.66
C PRO A 80 -15.04 1.38 1.72
N GLY A 81 -14.54 1.82 2.87
CA GLY A 81 -14.20 0.95 4.00
C GLY A 81 -13.02 0.00 3.79
N VAL A 82 -12.35 0.06 2.63
CA VAL A 82 -11.21 -0.80 2.32
C VAL A 82 -10.06 0.02 1.73
N PHE A 83 -8.90 -0.05 2.37
CA PHE A 83 -7.64 0.40 1.77
C PHE A 83 -7.12 -0.67 0.80
N SER A 84 -6.91 -1.89 1.30
CA SER A 84 -6.63 -3.09 0.48
C SER A 84 -6.82 -4.35 1.33
N LEU A 85 -7.34 -5.42 0.72
CA LEU A 85 -7.49 -6.74 1.36
C LEU A 85 -6.29 -7.67 1.12
N GLY A 86 -5.17 -7.12 0.70
CA GLY A 86 -3.92 -7.87 0.53
C GLY A 86 -3.60 -8.23 -0.91
N GLY A 87 -2.88 -9.35 -1.09
CA GLY A 87 -2.52 -9.88 -2.40
C GLY A 87 -3.71 -10.51 -3.15
N ASP A 88 -3.52 -10.80 -4.43
CA ASP A 88 -4.54 -11.48 -5.24
C ASP A 88 -4.58 -12.98 -4.96
N ILE A 89 -5.35 -13.37 -3.91
CA ILE A 89 -5.48 -14.77 -3.49
C ILE A 89 -6.02 -15.65 -4.61
N ARG A 90 -6.84 -15.13 -5.53
CA ARG A 90 -7.31 -15.89 -6.70
C ARG A 90 -6.16 -16.27 -7.61
N LEU A 91 -5.28 -15.31 -7.91
CA LEU A 91 -4.08 -15.59 -8.70
C LEU A 91 -3.19 -16.62 -8.00
N PHE A 92 -3.03 -16.52 -6.68
CA PHE A 92 -2.23 -17.50 -5.92
C PHE A 92 -2.80 -18.91 -6.07
N LEU A 93 -4.12 -19.07 -5.87
CA LEU A 93 -4.81 -20.35 -6.06
C LEU A 93 -4.62 -20.91 -7.48
N ASP A 94 -4.78 -20.06 -8.50
CA ASP A 94 -4.62 -20.48 -9.88
C ASP A 94 -3.19 -20.94 -10.18
N CYS A 95 -2.17 -20.23 -9.67
CA CYS A 95 -0.77 -20.61 -9.81
C CYS A 95 -0.44 -21.91 -9.08
N ILE A 96 -0.90 -22.07 -7.83
CA ILE A 96 -0.61 -23.27 -7.02
C ILE A 96 -1.27 -24.50 -7.64
N ASN A 97 -2.55 -24.41 -8.02
CA ASN A 97 -3.28 -25.51 -8.67
C ASN A 97 -2.68 -25.93 -10.01
N ALA A 98 -2.12 -24.98 -10.76
CA ALA A 98 -1.44 -25.21 -12.02
C ALA A 98 0.05 -25.61 -11.87
N SER A 99 0.59 -25.61 -10.64
CA SER A 99 2.02 -25.74 -10.37
C SER A 99 2.89 -24.69 -11.11
N ASP A 100 2.31 -23.50 -11.36
CA ASP A 100 2.98 -22.40 -12.07
C ASP A 100 3.75 -21.50 -11.12
N LYS A 101 4.88 -22.02 -10.62
CA LYS A 101 5.79 -21.27 -9.75
C LYS A 101 6.31 -19.99 -10.44
N ARG A 102 6.57 -20.03 -11.76
CA ARG A 102 7.09 -18.90 -12.52
C ARG A 102 6.15 -17.71 -12.45
N ARG A 103 4.86 -17.90 -12.75
CA ARG A 103 3.85 -16.83 -12.70
C ARG A 103 3.68 -16.26 -11.29
N LEU A 104 3.76 -17.12 -10.26
CA LEU A 104 3.71 -16.67 -8.87
C LEU A 104 4.94 -15.82 -8.51
N SER A 105 6.14 -16.21 -8.97
CA SER A 105 7.38 -15.44 -8.78
C SER A 105 7.36 -14.10 -9.51
N GLU A 106 6.77 -14.03 -10.71
CA GLU A 106 6.59 -12.78 -11.46
C GLU A 106 5.68 -11.80 -10.68
N TYR A 107 4.57 -12.31 -10.12
CA TYR A 107 3.68 -11.49 -9.26
C TYR A 107 4.41 -11.02 -8.00
N MET A 108 5.13 -11.89 -7.31
CA MET A 108 5.93 -11.55 -6.13
C MET A 108 6.94 -10.46 -6.46
N ARG A 109 7.69 -10.61 -7.55
CA ARG A 109 8.73 -9.64 -7.96
C ARG A 109 8.15 -8.25 -8.20
N ILE A 110 7.08 -8.12 -9.00
CA ILE A 110 6.47 -6.80 -9.26
C ILE A 110 5.91 -6.18 -7.98
N SER A 111 5.36 -6.98 -7.06
CA SER A 111 4.89 -6.51 -5.77
C SER A 111 6.04 -5.92 -4.94
N ILE A 112 7.18 -6.60 -4.89
CA ILE A 112 8.37 -6.13 -4.18
C ILE A 112 8.96 -4.88 -4.86
N GLU A 113 9.00 -4.82 -6.19
CA GLU A 113 9.44 -3.63 -6.93
C GLU A 113 8.62 -2.40 -6.54
N VAL A 114 7.30 -2.53 -6.45
CA VAL A 114 6.40 -1.44 -6.03
C VAL A 114 6.67 -1.04 -4.58
N MET A 115 6.66 -2.02 -3.65
CA MET A 115 6.83 -1.74 -2.22
C MET A 115 8.20 -1.13 -1.92
N TYR A 116 9.26 -1.64 -2.53
CA TYR A 116 10.61 -1.10 -2.38
C TYR A 116 10.76 0.29 -3.00
N SER A 117 10.13 0.54 -4.16
CA SER A 117 10.13 1.87 -4.77
C SER A 117 9.46 2.91 -3.88
N ILE A 118 8.35 2.54 -3.21
CA ILE A 118 7.68 3.41 -2.22
C ILE A 118 8.61 3.62 -1.02
N TYR A 119 9.16 2.56 -0.44
CA TYR A 119 10.01 2.60 0.75
C TYR A 119 11.29 3.44 0.54
N SER A 120 11.91 3.31 -0.62
CA SER A 120 13.11 4.08 -0.98
C SER A 120 12.79 5.49 -1.48
N ASN A 121 11.51 5.90 -1.49
CA ASN A 121 11.05 7.13 -2.13
C ASN A 121 11.56 7.26 -3.58
N MET A 122 11.65 6.13 -4.31
CA MET A 122 12.20 6.06 -5.68
C MET A 122 13.62 6.66 -5.79
N ASN A 123 14.34 6.79 -4.68
CA ASN A 123 15.63 7.51 -4.56
C ASN A 123 15.56 8.99 -5.00
N VAL A 124 14.42 9.64 -4.86
CA VAL A 124 14.23 11.08 -5.09
C VAL A 124 13.80 11.81 -3.80
N PRO A 125 13.94 13.14 -3.71
CA PRO A 125 13.69 13.90 -2.47
C PRO A 125 12.19 14.11 -2.19
N LEU A 126 11.41 13.05 -2.21
CA LEU A 126 9.99 12.99 -1.85
C LEU A 126 9.80 12.40 -0.46
N THR A 127 8.59 12.55 0.05
CA THR A 127 8.11 11.87 1.26
C THR A 127 6.80 11.17 0.92
N THR A 128 6.67 9.91 1.33
CA THR A 128 5.48 9.09 1.06
C THR A 128 4.63 8.95 2.32
N LEU A 129 3.31 9.04 2.14
CA LEU A 129 2.33 8.82 3.21
C LEU A 129 1.28 7.82 2.74
N SER A 130 0.80 6.97 3.64
CA SER A 130 -0.44 6.22 3.45
C SER A 130 -1.59 6.86 4.21
N MET A 131 -2.72 7.05 3.52
CA MET A 131 -3.97 7.57 4.07
C MET A 131 -4.99 6.43 4.15
N ILE A 132 -5.18 5.90 5.36
CA ILE A 132 -5.96 4.70 5.62
C ILE A 132 -7.34 5.07 6.13
N ARG A 133 -8.35 5.00 5.24
CA ARG A 133 -9.78 5.27 5.53
C ARG A 133 -10.63 4.00 5.50
N GLY A 134 -10.01 2.84 5.48
CA GLY A 134 -10.63 1.53 5.46
C GLY A 134 -9.61 0.45 5.78
N ASN A 135 -10.06 -0.77 5.95
CA ASN A 135 -9.23 -1.87 6.41
C ASN A 135 -8.04 -2.14 5.46
N ALA A 136 -6.87 -2.37 6.06
CA ALA A 136 -5.62 -2.68 5.36
C ALA A 136 -5.08 -4.03 5.87
N LEU A 137 -5.27 -5.08 5.08
CA LEU A 137 -4.94 -6.45 5.47
C LEU A 137 -3.84 -7.04 4.58
N GLY A 138 -2.96 -7.84 5.15
CA GLY A 138 -1.89 -8.51 4.44
C GLY A 138 -1.03 -7.53 3.64
N ALA A 139 -0.84 -7.78 2.34
CA ALA A 139 -0.13 -6.85 1.45
C ALA A 139 -0.69 -5.42 1.50
N GLY A 140 -1.96 -5.20 1.90
CA GLY A 140 -2.51 -3.87 2.13
C GLY A 140 -1.81 -3.14 3.28
N PHE A 141 -1.54 -3.84 4.37
CA PHE A 141 -0.79 -3.26 5.48
C PHE A 141 0.71 -3.18 5.16
N GLU A 142 1.28 -4.13 4.39
CA GLU A 142 2.66 -4.03 3.88
C GLU A 142 2.85 -2.78 3.03
N GLY A 143 1.88 -2.48 2.13
CA GLY A 143 1.87 -1.25 1.33
C GLY A 143 1.78 0.02 2.17
N ALA A 144 1.00 0.00 3.26
CA ALA A 144 0.96 1.13 4.18
C ALA A 144 2.32 1.31 4.91
N LEU A 145 2.93 0.22 5.37
CA LEU A 145 4.23 0.21 6.07
C LEU A 145 5.40 0.62 5.16
N SER A 146 5.29 0.45 3.85
CA SER A 146 6.31 0.89 2.91
C SER A 146 6.42 2.42 2.80
N CYS A 147 5.39 3.16 3.22
CA CYS A 147 5.43 4.62 3.28
C CYS A 147 6.25 5.13 4.48
N ASP A 148 6.75 6.36 4.38
CA ASP A 148 7.44 7.03 5.48
C ASP A 148 6.54 7.25 6.69
N TYR A 149 5.24 7.55 6.45
CA TYR A 149 4.25 7.85 7.49
C TYR A 149 2.89 7.21 7.19
N ILE A 150 2.18 6.83 8.25
CA ILE A 150 0.82 6.28 8.20
C ILE A 150 -0.13 7.22 8.95
N VAL A 151 -1.14 7.72 8.23
CA VAL A 151 -2.29 8.45 8.79
C VAL A 151 -3.51 7.52 8.66
N ALA A 152 -4.13 7.16 9.77
CA ALA A 152 -5.22 6.18 9.77
C ALA A 152 -6.44 6.69 10.54
N GLU A 153 -7.64 6.44 10.01
CA GLU A 153 -8.88 6.66 10.74
C GLU A 153 -9.01 5.68 11.91
N ARG A 154 -9.55 6.15 13.02
CA ARG A 154 -9.63 5.43 14.30
C ARG A 154 -10.36 4.07 14.19
N THR A 155 -11.34 3.97 13.31
CA THR A 155 -12.19 2.77 13.17
C THR A 155 -11.62 1.70 12.24
N VAL A 156 -10.50 1.96 11.56
CA VAL A 156 -9.95 1.00 10.60
C VAL A 156 -9.16 -0.10 11.32
N GLN A 157 -9.08 -1.23 10.65
CA GLN A 157 -8.36 -2.42 11.11
C GLN A 157 -7.21 -2.75 10.18
N LEU A 158 -6.06 -3.08 10.75
CA LEU A 158 -4.85 -3.43 10.02
C LEU A 158 -4.21 -4.70 10.63
N GLY A 159 -3.60 -5.53 9.79
CA GLY A 159 -2.92 -6.73 10.29
C GLY A 159 -2.60 -7.72 9.19
N PHE A 160 -2.05 -8.88 9.62
CA PHE A 160 -1.55 -9.92 8.74
C PHE A 160 -2.30 -11.23 8.99
N PRO A 161 -3.41 -11.49 8.28
CA PRO A 161 -4.20 -12.72 8.46
C PRO A 161 -3.64 -13.94 7.73
N GLU A 162 -2.48 -13.86 7.08
CA GLU A 162 -1.92 -14.90 6.21
C GLU A 162 -1.72 -16.24 6.92
N VAL A 163 -1.42 -16.22 8.21
CA VAL A 163 -1.26 -17.44 9.01
C VAL A 163 -2.54 -18.30 9.07
N LEU A 164 -3.71 -17.69 8.83
CA LEU A 164 -4.98 -18.44 8.80
C LEU A 164 -5.06 -19.45 7.64
N PHE A 165 -4.24 -19.27 6.61
CA PHE A 165 -4.08 -20.22 5.51
C PHE A 165 -2.62 -20.69 5.40
N ASN A 166 -1.92 -20.74 6.55
CA ASN A 166 -0.57 -21.27 6.68
C ASN A 166 0.48 -20.58 5.82
N MET A 167 0.32 -19.25 5.67
CA MET A 167 1.26 -18.38 4.98
C MET A 167 1.74 -17.27 5.90
N PHE A 168 2.65 -16.46 5.39
CA PHE A 168 3.12 -15.23 6.03
C PHE A 168 3.10 -14.07 5.01
N PRO A 169 3.08 -12.80 5.44
CA PRO A 169 3.14 -11.64 4.54
C PRO A 169 4.54 -11.55 3.91
N GLY A 170 4.61 -11.62 2.56
CA GLY A 170 5.87 -11.78 1.83
C GLY A 170 6.33 -10.57 1.00
N MET A 171 5.64 -9.42 1.13
CA MET A 171 5.95 -8.24 0.32
C MET A 171 6.67 -7.13 1.11
N GLY A 172 7.29 -7.48 2.25
CA GLY A 172 8.12 -6.59 3.04
C GLY A 172 7.71 -6.41 4.49
N ALA A 173 6.65 -7.08 4.98
CA ALA A 173 6.16 -6.91 6.36
C ALA A 173 7.27 -7.08 7.39
N TYR A 174 8.00 -8.19 7.36
CA TYR A 174 9.07 -8.45 8.32
C TYR A 174 10.15 -7.36 8.26
N SER A 175 10.59 -7.02 7.05
CA SER A 175 11.62 -6.00 6.82
C SER A 175 11.21 -4.63 7.35
N PHE A 176 9.97 -4.18 7.05
CA PHE A 176 9.49 -2.87 7.51
C PHE A 176 9.22 -2.83 9.01
N LEU A 177 8.63 -3.89 9.57
CA LEU A 177 8.37 -3.97 11.01
C LEU A 177 9.65 -4.05 11.83
N ALA A 178 10.66 -4.83 11.42
CA ALA A 178 11.94 -4.97 12.12
C ALA A 178 12.76 -3.67 12.16
N ARG A 179 12.40 -2.66 11.36
CA ARG A 179 12.97 -1.31 11.42
C ARG A 179 12.20 -0.37 12.37
N ARG A 180 11.07 -0.84 12.93
CA ARG A 180 10.18 -0.06 13.81
C ARG A 180 9.94 -0.73 15.16
N LEU A 181 10.02 -2.06 15.25
CA LEU A 181 9.75 -2.88 16.43
C LEU A 181 10.91 -3.82 16.72
N ASP A 182 10.96 -4.37 17.93
CA ASP A 182 11.88 -5.46 18.27
C ASP A 182 11.45 -6.79 17.60
N PRO A 183 12.39 -7.73 17.36
CA PRO A 183 12.11 -8.97 16.66
C PRO A 183 10.99 -9.81 17.28
N ALA A 184 10.89 -9.86 18.62
CA ALA A 184 9.88 -10.67 19.29
C ALA A 184 8.44 -10.13 19.03
N ARG A 185 8.28 -8.81 18.97
CA ARG A 185 7.01 -8.19 18.61
C ARG A 185 6.66 -8.42 17.14
N VAL A 186 7.64 -8.33 16.24
CA VAL A 186 7.46 -8.61 14.81
C VAL A 186 6.94 -10.03 14.60
N GLU A 187 7.63 -11.04 15.16
CA GLU A 187 7.23 -12.44 15.04
C GLU A 187 5.84 -12.69 15.64
N LYS A 188 5.57 -12.16 16.84
CA LYS A 188 4.26 -12.27 17.47
C LYS A 188 3.16 -11.66 16.60
N MET A 189 3.40 -10.51 15.97
CA MET A 189 2.43 -9.84 15.11
C MET A 189 2.12 -10.69 13.87
N ILE A 190 3.14 -11.22 13.20
CA ILE A 190 3.00 -12.04 12.00
C ILE A 190 2.38 -13.39 12.32
N LEU A 191 2.89 -14.10 13.34
CA LEU A 191 2.48 -15.47 13.64
C LEU A 191 1.12 -15.57 14.35
N SER A 192 0.61 -14.48 14.96
CA SER A 192 -0.70 -14.50 15.60
C SER A 192 -1.87 -14.42 14.63
N GLY A 193 -1.68 -13.86 13.45
CA GLY A 193 -2.78 -13.50 12.53
C GLY A 193 -3.76 -12.47 13.08
N ARG A 194 -3.37 -11.79 14.16
CA ARG A 194 -4.23 -10.82 14.83
C ARG A 194 -4.43 -9.59 13.95
N ILE A 195 -5.65 -9.10 13.94
CA ILE A 195 -6.01 -7.80 13.36
C ILE A 195 -6.05 -6.78 14.50
N TYR A 196 -5.40 -5.65 14.28
CA TYR A 196 -5.24 -4.55 15.25
C TYR A 196 -6.10 -3.37 14.85
N SER A 197 -6.58 -2.61 15.82
CA SER A 197 -7.14 -1.29 15.58
C SER A 197 -6.05 -0.28 15.22
N ALA A 198 -6.43 0.80 14.54
CA ALA A 198 -5.49 1.90 14.27
C ALA A 198 -4.94 2.51 15.57
N GLU A 199 -5.74 2.53 16.64
CA GLU A 199 -5.34 3.04 17.95
C GLU A 199 -4.24 2.19 18.61
N GLU A 200 -4.39 0.85 18.60
CA GLU A 200 -3.35 -0.06 19.09
C GLU A 200 -2.04 0.12 18.32
N LEU A 201 -2.11 0.28 16.99
CA LEU A 201 -0.93 0.50 16.15
C LEU A 201 -0.32 1.90 16.35
N TYR A 202 -1.11 2.90 16.70
CA TYR A 202 -0.63 4.21 17.10
C TYR A 202 0.16 4.14 18.41
N GLU A 203 -0.35 3.44 19.41
CA GLU A 203 0.36 3.20 20.68
C GLU A 203 1.66 2.38 20.48
N MET A 204 1.69 1.51 19.46
CA MET A 204 2.89 0.76 19.08
C MET A 204 3.88 1.59 18.25
N GLY A 205 3.55 2.81 17.85
CA GLY A 205 4.38 3.67 16.99
C GLY A 205 4.43 3.24 15.51
N LEU A 206 3.46 2.45 15.05
CA LEU A 206 3.33 2.04 13.64
C LEU A 206 2.42 2.99 12.86
N VAL A 207 1.41 3.57 13.47
CA VAL A 207 0.58 4.66 12.92
C VAL A 207 1.12 5.98 13.46
N ASP A 208 1.37 6.96 12.60
CA ASP A 208 1.96 8.25 12.96
C ASP A 208 0.90 9.29 13.35
N VAL A 209 -0.29 9.21 12.77
CA VAL A 209 -1.42 10.11 13.04
C VAL A 209 -2.71 9.30 13.10
N LEU A 210 -3.39 9.41 14.23
CA LEU A 210 -4.72 8.85 14.41
C LEU A 210 -5.77 9.94 14.08
N SER A 211 -6.61 9.67 13.08
CA SER A 211 -7.58 10.60 12.55
C SER A 211 -9.01 10.22 12.94
N GLU A 212 -9.86 11.19 13.15
CA GLU A 212 -11.30 10.95 13.28
C GLU A 212 -11.90 10.57 11.91
N ASN A 213 -12.96 9.76 11.94
CA ASN A 213 -13.59 9.28 10.72
C ASN A 213 -14.06 10.44 9.83
N GLY A 214 -13.72 10.35 8.55
CA GLY A 214 -14.04 11.37 7.54
C GLY A 214 -13.10 12.57 7.51
N LYS A 215 -12.13 12.69 8.46
CA LYS A 215 -11.19 13.82 8.52
C LYS A 215 -9.78 13.49 8.05
N CYS A 216 -9.54 12.25 7.62
CA CYS A 216 -8.20 11.76 7.34
C CYS A 216 -7.46 12.61 6.28
N ARG A 217 -8.15 13.11 5.24
CA ARG A 217 -7.52 13.99 4.22
C ARG A 217 -7.07 15.33 4.81
N GLU A 218 -7.89 15.93 5.67
CA GLU A 218 -7.56 17.19 6.35
C GLU A 218 -6.38 17.02 7.30
N ASP A 219 -6.36 15.91 8.04
CA ASP A 219 -5.29 15.58 8.98
C ASP A 219 -3.98 15.28 8.25
N VAL A 220 -4.01 14.63 7.07
CA VAL A 220 -2.83 14.48 6.20
C VAL A 220 -2.27 15.85 5.83
N ILE A 221 -3.09 16.80 5.36
CA ILE A 221 -2.63 18.15 5.01
C ILE A 221 -2.08 18.88 6.25
N SER A 222 -2.77 18.78 7.38
CA SER A 222 -2.30 19.36 8.64
C SER A 222 -0.94 18.79 9.06
N PHE A 223 -0.77 17.48 8.92
CA PHE A 223 0.47 16.78 9.21
C PHE A 223 1.60 17.21 8.27
N ILE A 224 1.34 17.28 6.95
CA ILE A 224 2.30 17.77 5.95
C ILE A 224 2.80 19.17 6.30
N ARG A 225 1.91 20.08 6.70
CA ARG A 225 2.30 21.43 7.14
C ARG A 225 3.21 21.42 8.37
N LYS A 226 3.06 20.43 9.27
CA LYS A 226 3.99 20.24 10.41
C LYS A 226 5.33 19.68 9.92
N LEU A 227 5.32 18.74 8.97
CA LEU A 227 6.53 18.18 8.38
C LEU A 227 7.37 19.26 7.69
N ASP A 228 6.73 20.19 6.98
CA ASP A 228 7.41 21.27 6.26
C ASP A 228 8.22 22.17 7.20
N LYS A 229 7.71 22.46 8.41
CA LYS A 229 8.40 23.30 9.40
C LYS A 229 9.76 22.72 9.87
N THR A 230 9.94 21.40 9.75
CA THR A 230 11.14 20.68 10.20
C THR A 230 11.77 19.85 9.08
N SER A 231 11.53 20.22 7.81
CA SER A 231 11.86 19.39 6.65
C SER A 231 13.35 19.03 6.57
N ASN A 232 14.27 19.97 6.89
CA ASN A 232 15.70 19.71 6.88
C ASN A 232 16.11 18.62 7.89
N THR A 233 15.68 18.77 9.15
CA THR A 233 15.96 17.79 10.21
C THR A 233 15.37 16.42 9.86
N ARG A 234 14.13 16.37 9.38
CA ARG A 234 13.46 15.11 9.03
C ARG A 234 14.15 14.39 7.89
N LYS A 235 14.52 15.10 6.81
CA LYS A 235 15.29 14.53 5.70
C LYS A 235 16.63 13.98 6.17
N ALA A 236 17.31 14.67 7.10
CA ALA A 236 18.55 14.18 7.68
C ALA A 236 18.33 12.89 8.50
N VAL A 237 17.31 12.87 9.38
CA VAL A 237 16.99 11.69 10.21
C VAL A 237 16.59 10.48 9.34
N LEU A 238 15.78 10.67 8.28
CA LEU A 238 15.43 9.60 7.35
C LEU A 238 16.67 9.04 6.65
N LYS A 239 17.59 9.91 6.21
CA LYS A 239 18.87 9.46 5.61
C LYS A 239 19.73 8.67 6.61
N ILE A 240 19.79 9.11 7.88
CA ILE A 240 20.52 8.40 8.93
C ILE A 240 19.89 7.03 9.17
N ARG A 241 18.56 6.95 9.33
CA ARG A 241 17.84 5.69 9.50
C ARG A 241 18.16 4.69 8.39
N ASN A 242 18.07 5.13 7.14
CA ASN A 242 18.35 4.28 5.98
C ASN A 242 19.84 3.90 5.86
N LYS A 243 20.75 4.64 6.48
CA LYS A 243 22.18 4.29 6.52
C LYS A 243 22.52 3.27 7.61
N ILE A 244 21.85 3.37 8.77
CA ILE A 244 22.14 2.52 9.93
C ILE A 244 21.48 1.15 9.80
N ASN A 245 20.23 1.12 9.32
CA ASN A 245 19.43 -0.11 9.21
C ASN A 245 18.62 -0.09 7.90
N PRO A 246 19.27 -0.20 6.73
CA PRO A 246 18.60 -0.17 5.45
C PRO A 246 17.73 -1.43 5.23
N VAL A 247 16.59 -1.27 4.57
CA VAL A 247 15.96 -2.38 3.84
C VAL A 247 16.57 -2.38 2.45
N THR A 248 17.07 -3.52 1.98
CA THR A 248 17.59 -3.63 0.61
C THR A 248 16.59 -4.33 -0.30
N PHE A 249 16.71 -4.10 -1.59
CA PHE A 249 15.88 -4.77 -2.59
C PHE A 249 16.13 -6.29 -2.58
N GLU A 250 17.39 -6.68 -2.42
CA GLU A 250 17.83 -8.06 -2.34
C GLU A 250 17.22 -8.77 -1.13
N GLU A 251 17.25 -8.14 0.08
CA GLU A 251 16.59 -8.69 1.27
C GLU A 251 15.12 -9.01 1.02
N MET A 252 14.40 -8.08 0.38
CA MET A 252 12.98 -8.29 0.08
C MET A 252 12.76 -9.38 -0.96
N LEU A 253 13.63 -9.51 -1.97
CA LEU A 253 13.57 -10.58 -2.97
C LEU A 253 13.82 -11.94 -2.34
N ASP A 254 14.84 -12.08 -1.50
CA ASP A 254 15.15 -13.34 -0.81
C ASP A 254 13.96 -13.81 0.05
N ILE A 255 13.33 -12.89 0.79
CA ILE A 255 12.10 -13.18 1.55
C ILE A 255 10.95 -13.56 0.63
N GLY A 256 10.82 -12.88 -0.51
CA GLY A 256 9.81 -13.18 -1.52
C GLY A 256 9.97 -14.57 -2.13
N GLU A 257 11.19 -15.04 -2.34
CA GLU A 257 11.45 -16.41 -2.82
C GLU A 257 11.06 -17.46 -1.76
N ILE A 258 11.35 -17.21 -0.48
CA ILE A 258 10.87 -18.05 0.63
C ILE A 258 9.34 -18.09 0.64
N TRP A 259 8.68 -16.93 0.39
CA TRP A 259 7.22 -16.87 0.32
C TRP A 259 6.65 -17.70 -0.84
N VAL A 260 7.27 -17.63 -2.02
CA VAL A 260 6.86 -18.43 -3.20
C VAL A 260 7.00 -19.92 -2.90
N ASP A 261 8.10 -20.36 -2.31
CA ASP A 261 8.33 -21.77 -1.97
C ASP A 261 7.33 -22.26 -0.93
N ALA A 262 7.04 -21.47 0.10
CA ALA A 262 6.01 -21.78 1.07
C ALA A 262 4.61 -21.88 0.41
N ALA A 263 4.26 -20.98 -0.48
CA ALA A 263 2.98 -20.99 -1.19
C ALA A 263 2.83 -22.24 -2.07
N MET A 264 3.88 -22.63 -2.79
CA MET A 264 3.86 -23.83 -3.63
C MET A 264 3.81 -25.12 -2.82
N SER A 265 4.07 -25.07 -1.51
CA SER A 265 4.03 -26.22 -0.60
C SER A 265 2.70 -26.38 0.14
N LEU A 266 1.71 -25.51 -0.10
CA LEU A 266 0.42 -25.54 0.56
C LEU A 266 -0.38 -26.79 0.18
N SER A 267 -1.05 -27.37 1.18
CA SER A 267 -1.90 -28.54 0.99
C SER A 267 -3.32 -28.16 0.55
N SER A 268 -4.09 -29.16 0.12
CA SER A 268 -5.50 -28.97 -0.25
C SER A 268 -6.37 -28.39 0.88
N LYS A 269 -5.94 -28.49 2.15
CA LYS A 269 -6.65 -27.92 3.30
C LYS A 269 -6.53 -26.41 3.30
N GLU A 270 -5.31 -25.88 3.14
CA GLU A 270 -5.06 -24.44 3.08
C GLU A 270 -5.70 -23.81 1.84
N LEU A 271 -5.63 -24.49 0.69
CA LEU A 271 -6.25 -24.02 -0.55
C LEU A 271 -7.78 -23.84 -0.40
N LYS A 272 -8.46 -24.74 0.31
CA LYS A 272 -9.90 -24.57 0.64
C LYS A 272 -10.18 -23.35 1.52
N VAL A 273 -9.26 -22.99 2.42
CA VAL A 273 -9.39 -21.74 3.21
C VAL A 273 -9.26 -20.52 2.29
N MET A 274 -8.25 -20.51 1.42
CA MET A 274 -8.05 -19.45 0.45
C MET A 274 -9.25 -19.27 -0.49
N GLU A 275 -9.86 -20.37 -0.97
CA GLU A 275 -11.09 -20.32 -1.78
C GLU A 275 -12.24 -19.62 -1.07
N ARG A 276 -12.41 -19.86 0.24
CA ARG A 276 -13.44 -19.20 1.05
C ARG A 276 -13.17 -17.70 1.19
N LEU A 277 -11.89 -17.32 1.34
CA LEU A 277 -11.48 -15.92 1.40
C LEU A 277 -11.77 -15.21 0.08
N VAL A 278 -11.44 -15.81 -1.07
CA VAL A 278 -11.79 -15.27 -2.39
C VAL A 278 -13.28 -15.05 -2.53
N LYS A 279 -14.11 -16.06 -2.18
CA LYS A 279 -15.58 -15.92 -2.21
C LYS A 279 -16.10 -14.80 -1.30
N SER A 280 -15.42 -14.55 -0.16
CA SER A 280 -15.76 -13.44 0.73
C SER A 280 -15.39 -12.09 0.11
N GLN A 281 -14.21 -11.97 -0.51
CA GLN A 281 -13.78 -10.77 -1.22
C GLN A 281 -14.68 -10.47 -2.43
N ASP A 282 -15.11 -11.50 -3.19
CA ASP A 282 -16.04 -11.34 -4.32
C ASP A 282 -17.42 -10.82 -3.86
N ARG A 283 -17.93 -11.30 -2.71
CA ARG A 283 -19.18 -10.79 -2.14
C ARG A 283 -19.06 -9.33 -1.69
N LEU A 284 -17.97 -9.00 -1.03
CA LEU A 284 -17.70 -7.62 -0.61
C LEU A 284 -17.58 -6.68 -1.82
N ALA A 285 -16.87 -7.09 -2.87
CA ALA A 285 -16.73 -6.31 -4.09
C ALA A 285 -18.10 -6.03 -4.75
N LYS A 286 -18.98 -7.04 -4.83
CA LYS A 286 -20.34 -6.87 -5.35
C LYS A 286 -21.18 -5.91 -4.52
N SER A 287 -21.11 -5.98 -3.19
CA SER A 287 -21.86 -5.07 -2.30
C SER A 287 -21.36 -3.61 -2.44
N MET A 288 -20.08 -3.39 -2.69
CA MET A 288 -19.54 -2.05 -2.94
C MET A 288 -20.08 -1.44 -4.23
N VAL A 289 -20.25 -2.24 -5.29
CA VAL A 289 -20.80 -1.77 -6.57
C VAL A 289 -22.27 -1.39 -6.40
N SER A 290 -23.10 -2.25 -5.78
CA SER A 290 -24.54 -1.96 -5.56
C SER A 290 -24.74 -0.68 -4.73
N THR A 291 -23.94 -0.47 -3.68
CA THR A 291 -24.02 0.74 -2.85
C THR A 291 -23.66 2.02 -3.63
N LEU A 292 -22.71 1.92 -4.58
CA LEU A 292 -22.36 3.07 -5.44
C LEU A 292 -23.47 3.38 -6.44
N GLU A 293 -24.08 2.36 -7.07
CA GLU A 293 -25.21 2.53 -8.00
C GLU A 293 -26.43 3.13 -7.29
N GLU A 294 -26.76 2.69 -6.07
CA GLU A 294 -27.84 3.26 -5.27
C GLU A 294 -27.61 4.75 -4.95
N ARG A 295 -26.37 5.14 -4.61
CA ARG A 295 -26.02 6.55 -4.34
C ARG A 295 -26.11 7.43 -5.58
N VAL A 296 -25.68 6.93 -6.74
CA VAL A 296 -25.78 7.65 -8.03
C VAL A 296 -27.25 7.86 -8.39
N ASN A 297 -28.09 6.81 -8.26
CA ASN A 297 -29.51 6.87 -8.56
C ASN A 297 -30.30 7.76 -7.57
N ALA A 298 -29.86 7.86 -6.32
CA ALA A 298 -30.47 8.74 -5.32
C ALA A 298 -30.08 10.23 -5.47
N SER A 299 -29.04 10.50 -6.27
CA SER A 299 -28.51 11.86 -6.53
C SER A 299 -28.96 12.42 -7.89
N ALA A 300 -29.61 11.62 -8.73
CA ALA A 300 -30.20 11.97 -10.03
C ALA A 300 -31.69 12.25 -9.89
#